data_9180d6f77b6a5fc3a96b0792619dd9da
#
_entry.id   9180d6f77b6a5fc3a96b0792619dd9da
#
_cell.length_a   1.000
_cell.length_b   1.000
_cell.length_c   1.000
_cell.angle_alpha   90.00
_cell.angle_beta   90.00
_cell.angle_gamma   90.00
#
_symmetry.space_group_name_H-M   'P 1'
#
loop_
_entity.id
_entity.type
_entity.pdbx_description
1 polymer ?
#
loop_
_entity_poly.entity_id
_entity_poly.type
_entity_poly.pdbx_seq_one_letter_code
_entity_poly.pdbx_strand_id
1 'polypeptide(L)'
;MSEFIGTKLTMNLGERSYDIIIKSGSLENLYQFARLDRRVAVVTDSGVPAQYAQMVADQCKDARIITVPQGEASKSFKILESVLRQMLDFGMGRGDLVVAVGGGVVGDLAGFAASIYMRGIDFINCPTTTLSMIDS
;
A
#
# COMPACT_ATOMS: atom_id res chain seq x y z
N MET A 1 -19.93 -8.97 -1.58
CA MET A 1 -19.82 -8.37 -1.22
C MET A 1 -19.91 -7.30 -1.42
N SER A 2 -19.94 -7.02 -1.57
CA SER A 2 -19.88 -5.99 -1.70
C SER A 2 -20.20 -5.22 -0.90
N GLU A 3 -20.86 -5.75 -0.23
CA GLU A 3 -21.19 -5.11 0.59
C GLU A 3 -20.24 -4.33 1.08
N PHE A 4 -19.36 -4.75 1.32
CA PHE A 4 -18.43 -3.89 1.75
C PHE A 4 -18.10 -3.09 0.62
N ILE A 5 -18.19 -1.87 0.74
CA ILE A 5 -17.94 -1.03 -0.31
C ILE A 5 -16.54 -0.69 -0.36
N GLY A 6 -15.88 -0.33 0.57
CA GLY A 6 -14.57 0.13 0.47
C GLY A 6 -13.57 -0.61 1.30
N THR A 7 -14.01 -1.26 2.34
CA THR A 7 -13.08 -1.81 3.31
C THR A 7 -13.43 -3.23 3.65
N LYS A 8 -12.41 -4.08 3.63
CA LYS A 8 -12.55 -5.45 4.05
C LYS A 8 -11.38 -5.73 4.96
N LEU A 9 -11.67 -6.06 6.19
CA LEU A 9 -10.65 -6.32 7.15
C LEU A 9 -9.97 -7.64 6.86
N THR A 10 -8.66 -7.65 6.85
CA THR A 10 -7.85 -8.84 6.62
C THR A 10 -7.18 -9.20 7.92
N MET A 11 -7.37 -10.42 8.37
CA MET A 11 -6.84 -10.84 9.65
C MET A 11 -5.51 -11.56 9.54
N ASN A 12 -4.95 -11.67 8.34
CA ASN A 12 -3.71 -12.40 8.14
C ASN A 12 -2.53 -11.77 8.86
N LEU A 13 -2.52 -10.46 8.95
CA LEU A 13 -1.44 -9.73 9.58
C LEU A 13 -1.92 -9.13 10.89
N GLY A 14 -2.86 -9.83 11.52
CA GLY A 14 -3.45 -9.34 12.73
C GLY A 14 -4.40 -8.21 12.40
N GLU A 15 -4.70 -7.44 13.39
CA GLU A 15 -5.68 -6.38 13.25
C GLU A 15 -5.13 -5.12 12.60
N ARG A 16 -3.89 -5.19 12.12
CA ARG A 16 -3.21 -4.00 11.61
C ARG A 16 -3.28 -3.89 10.10
N SER A 17 -3.92 -4.84 9.43
CA SER A 17 -4.00 -4.78 7.98
C SER A 17 -5.43 -4.89 7.52
N TYR A 18 -5.73 -4.25 6.39
CA TYR A 18 -7.03 -4.36 5.76
C TYR A 18 -6.91 -3.98 4.29
N ASP A 19 -7.85 -4.52 3.51
CA ASP A 19 -7.93 -4.24 2.10
C ASP A 19 -8.95 -3.13 1.88
N ILE A 20 -8.61 -2.22 1.02
CA ILE A 20 -9.53 -1.18 0.60
C ILE A 20 -9.93 -1.49 -0.82
N ILE A 21 -11.21 -1.73 -1.05
CA ILE A 21 -11.73 -1.92 -2.40
C ILE A 21 -12.06 -0.54 -2.94
N ILE A 22 -11.28 -0.09 -3.91
CA ILE A 22 -11.35 1.27 -4.38
C ILE A 22 -12.32 1.39 -5.54
N LYS A 23 -13.30 2.26 -5.41
CA LYS A 23 -14.18 2.63 -6.51
C LYS A 23 -13.65 3.89 -7.14
N SER A 24 -14.21 4.21 -8.31
CA SER A 24 -13.80 5.43 -9.00
C SER A 24 -13.89 6.63 -8.07
N GLY A 25 -12.82 7.39 -7.98
CA GLY A 25 -12.75 8.55 -7.13
C GLY A 25 -12.41 8.27 -5.68
N SER A 26 -12.44 7.01 -5.24
CA SER A 26 -12.21 6.71 -3.84
C SER A 26 -10.74 6.82 -3.45
N LEU A 27 -9.84 6.55 -4.39
CA LEU A 27 -8.41 6.63 -4.11
C LEU A 27 -8.01 8.05 -3.71
N GLU A 28 -8.67 9.05 -4.28
CA GLU A 28 -8.40 10.44 -3.96
C GLU A 28 -8.85 10.81 -2.57
N ASN A 29 -9.65 9.97 -1.94
CA ASN A 29 -10.22 10.26 -0.64
C ASN A 29 -9.82 9.21 0.39
N LEU A 30 -8.65 8.62 0.21
CA LEU A 30 -8.19 7.58 1.12
C LEU A 30 -8.11 8.09 2.56
N TYR A 31 -7.87 9.38 2.74
CA TYR A 31 -7.78 9.98 4.06
C TYR A 31 -9.08 9.79 4.86
N GLN A 32 -10.19 9.50 4.18
CA GLN A 32 -11.45 9.26 4.87
C GLN A 32 -11.54 7.88 5.50
N PHE A 33 -10.63 6.98 5.09
CA PHE A 33 -10.65 5.60 5.57
C PHE A 33 -9.47 5.26 6.45
N ALA A 34 -8.45 6.10 6.46
CA ALA A 34 -7.23 5.80 7.19
C ALA A 34 -6.56 7.08 7.65
N ARG A 35 -5.80 6.96 8.73
CA ARG A 35 -5.07 8.10 9.24
C ARG A 35 -3.77 8.26 8.44
N LEU A 36 -3.67 9.35 7.70
CA LEU A 36 -2.53 9.62 6.83
C LEU A 36 -1.63 10.75 7.34
N ASP A 37 -1.85 11.20 8.56
CA ASP A 37 -1.04 12.28 9.16
C ASP A 37 0.20 11.70 9.86
N ARG A 38 0.86 10.77 9.19
CA ARG A 38 2.04 10.06 9.69
C ARG A 38 2.92 9.77 8.48
N ARG A 39 4.07 9.13 8.71
CA ARG A 39 4.89 8.71 7.58
C ARG A 39 4.25 7.53 6.91
N VAL A 40 4.15 7.59 5.59
CA VAL A 40 3.50 6.56 4.80
C VAL A 40 4.43 6.13 3.67
N ALA A 41 4.73 4.84 3.61
CA ALA A 41 5.45 4.28 2.48
C ALA A 41 4.41 3.79 1.47
N VAL A 42 4.39 4.40 0.30
CA VAL A 42 3.47 4.02 -0.76
C VAL A 42 4.22 3.11 -1.72
N VAL A 43 3.90 1.83 -1.71
CA VAL A 43 4.60 0.84 -2.52
C VAL A 43 3.79 0.57 -3.79
N THR A 44 4.43 0.71 -4.93
CA THR A 44 3.79 0.47 -6.22
C THR A 44 4.79 -0.20 -7.14
N ASP A 45 4.39 -0.55 -8.36
CA ASP A 45 5.33 -1.13 -9.31
C ASP A 45 5.36 -0.32 -10.59
N SER A 46 6.34 -0.66 -11.44
CA SER A 46 6.63 0.13 -12.63
C SER A 46 5.53 0.03 -13.69
N GLY A 47 4.59 -0.91 -13.54
CA GLY A 47 3.48 -1.05 -14.47
C GLY A 47 2.23 -0.31 -14.05
N VAL A 48 2.20 0.26 -12.85
CA VAL A 48 1.04 1.01 -12.36
C VAL A 48 1.20 2.46 -12.74
N PRO A 49 0.16 3.10 -13.30
CA PRO A 49 0.28 4.53 -13.62
C PRO A 49 0.71 5.32 -12.39
N ALA A 50 1.74 6.14 -12.57
CA ALA A 50 2.36 6.86 -11.47
C ALA A 50 1.37 7.75 -10.71
N GLN A 51 0.34 8.20 -11.39
CA GLN A 51 -0.64 9.09 -10.78
C GLN A 51 -1.37 8.44 -9.61
N TYR A 52 -1.51 7.11 -9.61
CA TYR A 52 -2.25 6.46 -8.53
C TYR A 52 -1.46 6.54 -7.22
N ALA A 53 -0.18 6.21 -7.24
CA ALA A 53 0.63 6.34 -6.04
C ALA A 53 0.72 7.80 -5.60
N GLN A 54 0.78 8.71 -6.56
CA GLN A 54 0.88 10.12 -6.25
C GLN A 54 -0.41 10.63 -5.58
N MET A 55 -1.56 10.13 -6.01
CA MET A 55 -2.83 10.48 -5.36
C MET A 55 -2.81 10.14 -3.88
N VAL A 56 -2.25 8.98 -3.54
CA VAL A 56 -2.15 8.59 -2.14
C VAL A 56 -1.14 9.45 -1.41
N ALA A 57 0.03 9.64 -2.01
CA ALA A 57 1.09 10.42 -1.37
C ALA A 57 0.67 11.85 -1.08
N ASP A 58 -0.12 12.43 -1.97
CA ASP A 58 -0.56 13.82 -1.83
C ASP A 58 -1.50 14.00 -0.63
N GLN A 59 -2.09 12.93 -0.14
CA GLN A 59 -2.99 13.01 1.02
C GLN A 59 -2.26 12.81 2.33
N CYS A 60 -0.98 12.45 2.28
CA CYS A 60 -0.22 12.12 3.48
C CYS A 60 0.55 13.33 3.97
N LYS A 61 0.76 13.38 5.28
CA LYS A 61 1.60 14.41 5.85
C LYS A 61 3.03 14.27 5.36
N ASP A 62 3.51 13.04 5.24
CA ASP A 62 4.87 12.75 4.83
C ASP A 62 4.86 11.38 4.17
N ALA A 63 5.22 11.33 2.91
CA ALA A 63 5.14 10.08 2.16
C ALA A 63 6.38 9.85 1.32
N ARG A 64 6.72 8.58 1.14
CA ARG A 64 7.75 8.17 0.20
C ARG A 64 7.16 7.11 -0.71
N ILE A 65 7.28 7.31 -2.02
CA ILE A 65 6.83 6.35 -2.99
C ILE A 65 7.98 5.39 -3.27
N ILE A 66 7.73 4.10 -3.11
CA ILE A 66 8.71 3.06 -3.36
C ILE A 66 8.22 2.26 -4.56
N THR A 67 8.93 2.35 -5.67
CA THR A 67 8.53 1.67 -6.90
C THR A 67 9.40 0.43 -7.07
N VAL A 68 8.75 -0.72 -7.25
CA VAL A 68 9.45 -1.98 -7.47
C VAL A 68 9.19 -2.46 -8.89
N PRO A 69 10.02 -3.40 -9.40
CA PRO A 69 9.79 -3.92 -10.75
C PRO A 69 8.46 -4.62 -10.86
N GLN A 70 7.82 -4.47 -12.02
CA GLN A 70 6.55 -5.12 -12.27
C GLN A 70 6.72 -6.63 -12.38
N GLY A 71 5.73 -7.37 -11.90
CA GLY A 71 5.64 -8.81 -12.11
C GLY A 71 6.32 -9.63 -11.03
N GLU A 72 6.47 -10.92 -11.33
CA GLU A 72 6.97 -11.88 -10.35
C GLU A 72 8.41 -11.62 -9.90
N ALA A 73 9.15 -10.84 -10.67
CA ALA A 73 10.51 -10.49 -10.28
C ALA A 73 10.55 -9.75 -8.94
N SER A 74 9.45 -9.09 -8.57
CA SER A 74 9.39 -8.39 -7.30
C SER A 74 9.29 -9.34 -6.11
N LYS A 75 8.94 -10.61 -6.34
CA LYS A 75 8.85 -11.58 -5.25
C LYS A 75 10.23 -12.18 -5.00
N SER A 76 11.13 -11.38 -4.46
CA SER A 76 12.46 -11.85 -4.14
C SER A 76 12.92 -11.19 -2.85
N PHE A 77 13.85 -11.86 -2.16
CA PHE A 77 14.41 -11.30 -0.95
C PHE A 77 15.15 -10.00 -1.22
N LYS A 78 15.75 -9.88 -2.39
CA LYS A 78 16.49 -8.67 -2.73
C LYS A 78 15.56 -7.47 -2.82
N ILE A 79 14.41 -7.65 -3.46
CA ILE A 79 13.45 -6.57 -3.58
C ILE A 79 12.82 -6.26 -2.22
N LEU A 80 12.50 -7.30 -1.44
CA LEU A 80 11.97 -7.11 -0.10
C LEU A 80 12.96 -6.31 0.75
N GLU A 81 14.24 -6.66 0.68
CA GLU A 81 15.26 -5.95 1.44
C GLU A 81 15.31 -4.48 1.01
N SER A 82 15.21 -4.24 -0.28
CA SER A 82 15.22 -2.86 -0.80
C SER A 82 14.07 -2.05 -0.22
N VAL A 83 12.87 -2.64 -0.18
CA VAL A 83 11.71 -1.95 0.36
C VAL A 83 11.92 -1.64 1.83
N LEU A 84 12.37 -2.63 2.60
CA LEU A 84 12.60 -2.43 4.03
C LEU A 84 13.66 -1.38 4.29
N ARG A 85 14.74 -1.40 3.49
CA ARG A 85 15.80 -0.42 3.64
C ARG A 85 15.32 0.99 3.37
N GLN A 86 14.49 1.16 2.35
CA GLN A 86 13.92 2.47 2.06
C GLN A 86 12.98 2.94 3.16
N MET A 87 12.26 2.03 3.78
CA MET A 87 11.40 2.38 4.91
C MET A 87 12.26 2.85 6.09
N LEU A 88 13.37 2.16 6.34
CA LEU A 88 14.29 2.57 7.41
C LEU A 88 14.90 3.93 7.11
N ASP A 89 15.35 4.13 5.87
CA ASP A 89 15.96 5.41 5.49
C ASP A 89 14.97 6.56 5.60
N PHE A 90 13.69 6.27 5.40
CA PHE A 90 12.63 7.27 5.54
C PHE A 90 12.35 7.60 7.01
N GLY A 91 12.85 6.78 7.91
CA GLY A 91 12.66 7.02 9.34
C GLY A 91 11.34 6.53 9.89
N MET A 92 10.76 5.52 9.25
CA MET A 92 9.47 5.00 9.69
C MET A 92 9.57 4.29 11.02
N GLY A 93 8.56 4.48 11.86
CA GLY A 93 8.44 3.84 13.15
C GLY A 93 7.20 2.97 13.23
N ARG A 94 6.93 2.48 14.42
CA ARG A 94 5.85 1.51 14.61
C ARG A 94 4.46 2.10 14.40
N GLY A 95 4.33 3.40 14.51
CA GLY A 95 3.04 4.05 14.29
C GLY A 95 2.79 4.45 12.85
N ASP A 96 3.71 4.14 11.95
CA ASP A 96 3.60 4.55 10.57
C ASP A 96 2.89 3.50 9.72
N LEU A 97 2.77 3.74 8.43
CA LEU A 97 1.83 3.00 7.59
C LEU A 97 2.45 2.64 6.25
N VAL A 98 2.15 1.45 5.77
CA VAL A 98 2.48 1.05 4.40
C VAL A 98 1.18 0.97 3.61
N VAL A 99 1.16 1.58 2.44
CA VAL A 99 0.02 1.50 1.52
C VAL A 99 0.51 0.88 0.23
N ALA A 100 -0.12 -0.21 -0.19
CA ALA A 100 0.20 -0.84 -1.45
C ALA A 100 -0.76 -0.34 -2.52
N VAL A 101 -0.23 0.09 -3.65
CA VAL A 101 -1.02 0.55 -4.78
C VAL A 101 -0.59 -0.25 -5.99
N GLY A 102 -1.34 -1.29 -6.34
CA GLY A 102 -0.95 -2.15 -7.45
C GLY A 102 -1.73 -3.45 -7.45
N GLY A 103 -1.20 -4.43 -8.15
CA GLY A 103 -1.81 -5.74 -8.25
C GLY A 103 -1.42 -6.64 -7.08
N GLY A 104 -1.70 -7.94 -7.25
CA GLY A 104 -1.46 -8.91 -6.20
C GLY A 104 -0.02 -8.99 -5.73
N VAL A 105 0.93 -8.91 -6.68
CA VAL A 105 2.35 -9.02 -6.33
C VAL A 105 2.77 -7.86 -5.44
N VAL A 106 2.34 -6.64 -5.79
CA VAL A 106 2.67 -5.46 -4.99
C VAL A 106 2.02 -5.57 -3.61
N GLY A 107 0.76 -6.00 -3.57
CA GLY A 107 0.07 -6.16 -2.29
C GLY A 107 0.75 -7.18 -1.39
N ASP A 108 1.15 -8.32 -1.96
CA ASP A 108 1.82 -9.36 -1.18
C ASP A 108 3.16 -8.87 -0.65
N LEU A 109 3.94 -8.23 -1.51
CA LEU A 109 5.27 -7.74 -1.13
C LEU A 109 5.17 -6.68 -0.04
N ALA A 110 4.30 -5.70 -0.24
CA ALA A 110 4.15 -4.61 0.71
C ALA A 110 3.57 -5.11 2.03
N GLY A 111 2.62 -6.03 1.96
CA GLY A 111 2.03 -6.59 3.18
C GLY A 111 3.05 -7.37 3.98
N PHE A 112 3.90 -8.14 3.29
CA PHE A 112 4.93 -8.89 3.98
C PHE A 112 5.94 -7.94 4.61
N ALA A 113 6.35 -6.90 3.88
CA ALA A 113 7.27 -5.91 4.43
C ALA A 113 6.68 -5.27 5.70
N ALA A 114 5.40 -4.90 5.64
CA ALA A 114 4.75 -4.28 6.79
C ALA A 114 4.68 -5.24 7.97
N SER A 115 4.49 -6.54 7.70
CA SER A 115 4.34 -7.52 8.77
C SER A 115 5.64 -7.75 9.54
N ILE A 116 6.77 -7.58 8.90
CA ILE A 116 8.06 -7.84 9.56
C ILE A 116 8.78 -6.56 9.98
N TYR A 117 8.36 -5.40 9.48
CA TYR A 117 9.00 -4.15 9.85
C TYR A 117 8.65 -3.83 11.29
N MET A 118 9.67 -3.76 12.13
CA MET A 118 9.49 -3.44 13.56
C MET A 118 8.41 -4.27 14.23
N ARG A 119 8.33 -5.55 13.87
CA ARG A 119 7.36 -6.51 14.39
C ARG A 119 5.93 -6.22 13.94
N GLY A 120 5.80 -5.49 12.85
CA GLY A 120 4.50 -5.25 12.25
C GLY A 120 4.01 -3.83 12.42
N ILE A 121 3.72 -3.22 11.29
CA ILE A 121 3.10 -1.89 11.29
C ILE A 121 1.84 -1.97 10.44
N ASP A 122 1.05 -0.92 10.48
CA ASP A 122 -0.22 -0.89 9.77
C ASP A 122 -0.03 -1.00 8.26
N PHE A 123 -0.98 -1.64 7.61
CA PHE A 123 -0.90 -1.91 6.19
C PHE A 123 -2.27 -1.76 5.54
N ILE A 124 -2.33 -1.06 4.41
CA ILE A 124 -3.55 -0.92 3.61
C ILE A 124 -3.23 -1.35 2.20
N ASN A 125 -4.08 -2.19 1.63
CA ASN A 125 -3.92 -2.66 0.27
C ASN A 125 -4.95 -1.97 -0.63
N CYS A 126 -4.47 -1.31 -1.69
CA CYS A 126 -5.32 -0.65 -2.68
C CYS A 126 -5.12 -1.33 -4.03
N PRO A 127 -5.91 -2.35 -4.34
CA PRO A 127 -5.73 -3.12 -5.58
C PRO A 127 -6.14 -2.28 -6.79
N THR A 128 -5.17 -2.01 -7.67
CA THR A 128 -5.45 -1.19 -8.84
C THR A 128 -6.21 -1.94 -9.93
N THR A 129 -6.19 -3.28 -9.89
CA THR A 129 -6.99 -4.03 -10.85
C THR A 129 -8.46 -3.73 -10.66
N THR A 130 -8.90 -3.62 -9.40
CA THR A 130 -10.27 -3.25 -9.10
C THR A 130 -10.55 -1.82 -9.56
N LEU A 131 -9.60 -0.92 -9.31
CA LEU A 131 -9.73 0.46 -9.73
C LEU A 131 -9.85 0.58 -11.24
N SER A 132 -9.01 -0.15 -11.97
CA SER A 132 -9.04 -0.13 -13.42
C SER A 132 -10.38 -0.61 -13.96
N MET A 133 -10.93 -1.65 -13.38
CA MET A 133 -12.21 -2.19 -13.80
C MET A 133 -13.33 -1.17 -13.58
N ILE A 134 -13.27 -0.47 -12.49
CA ILE A 134 -14.31 0.50 -12.17
C ILE A 134 -14.21 1.72 -13.06
N ASP A 135 -13.00 2.12 -13.38
CA ASP A 135 -12.77 3.30 -14.19
C ASP A 135 -12.99 3.04 -15.68
N SER A 136 -13.00 1.80 -16.09
CA SER A 136 -13.30 1.47 -17.51
C SER A 136 -14.77 1.64 -17.82
#